data_eb1f783a3809da63e083a6dcf8e1ec46
#
_entry.id   eb1f783a3809da63e083a6dcf8e1ec46
#
_cell.length_a   1.000
_cell.length_b   1.000
_cell.length_c   1.000
_cell.angle_alpha   90.00
_cell.angle_beta   90.00
_cell.angle_gamma   90.00
#
_symmetry.space_group_name_H-M   'P 1'
#
loop_
_entity.id
_entity.type
_entity.pdbx_description
1 polymer ?
#
loop_
_entity_poly.entity_id
_entity_poly.type
_entity_poly.pdbx_seq_one_letter_code
_entity_poly.pdbx_strand_id
1 'polypeptide(L)'
;MRDTNRCSRVRTAAAGVAFGLGLGAAVALAPAAQAQGYTLGYSTGFLQDPFQVIQADSVMAAGKKEGLKTLPVANANGDPGKQITDFHNLISEGAQGILFVARDSEAIVPALNFAASKNVPVVSIDMGPAGGKAAMVVRADNIRMGADACALTGKALAGKGTVLSLMGDQATLNGRDRTSGFSACMKKDFPNIKLIERPTYWATDKATSIAQTIVTSTPDLGAIYMQSDAVMLAGVLNVLKSAGKLKNVGEPGHIFLVSIDGTPLAMQKIREGELDAAISQPMNLYVKWGLYYLQGAVAGKTFGPGPTDHDSRIEIMNGNPMDMLPAPVVTKANVDDPSIWANAAK
;
A
#
# COMPACT_ATOMS: atom_id res chain seq x y z
N MET A 1 70.40 -44.93 -40.77
CA MET A 1 70.73 -44.97 -42.20
C MET A 1 70.25 -43.67 -42.78
N ARG A 2 71.23 -42.85 -43.02
CA ARG A 2 71.48 -42.10 -44.27
C ARG A 2 70.33 -41.17 -44.70
N ASP A 3 70.57 -40.02 -44.93
CA ASP A 3 71.59 -39.04 -45.31
C ASP A 3 70.95 -37.95 -46.12
N THR A 4 71.29 -36.82 -45.82
CA THR A 4 71.94 -35.71 -46.54
C THR A 4 71.09 -34.91 -47.53
N ASN A 5 71.06 -33.68 -47.32
CA ASN A 5 71.85 -32.59 -47.94
C ASN A 5 71.09 -31.58 -48.80
N ARG A 6 71.29 -30.35 -48.42
CA ARG A 6 71.69 -29.16 -49.25
C ARG A 6 70.72 -28.64 -50.32
N CYS A 7 70.51 -27.41 -50.48
CA CYS A 7 71.37 -26.25 -50.55
C CYS A 7 70.50 -25.00 -50.86
N SER A 8 70.84 -23.97 -50.16
CA SER A 8 70.77 -22.55 -50.50
C SER A 8 70.27 -22.15 -51.89
N ARG A 9 69.45 -21.12 -51.92
CA ARG A 9 69.69 -19.86 -52.68
C ARG A 9 68.84 -18.69 -52.20
N VAL A 10 69.57 -17.68 -51.82
CA VAL A 10 69.13 -16.30 -51.57
C VAL A 10 68.56 -15.71 -52.88
N ARG A 11 67.43 -15.01 -52.79
CA ARG A 11 67.14 -13.86 -53.64
C ARG A 11 66.24 -12.88 -52.92
N THR A 12 66.79 -11.72 -52.79
CA THR A 12 66.27 -10.44 -52.37
C THR A 12 65.04 -9.93 -53.19
N ALA A 13 64.28 -9.14 -52.49
CA ALA A 13 63.57 -7.93 -52.90
C ALA A 13 62.03 -8.04 -53.05
N ALA A 14 61.34 -7.32 -52.27
CA ALA A 14 60.62 -6.09 -52.59
C ALA A 14 59.60 -5.77 -51.52
N ALA A 15 59.71 -4.59 -50.99
CA ALA A 15 58.77 -3.98 -50.04
C ALA A 15 57.40 -3.80 -50.69
N GLY A 16 56.36 -4.33 -50.02
CA GLY A 16 54.97 -4.04 -50.32
C GLY A 16 54.31 -3.52 -49.02
N VAL A 17 54.17 -2.22 -48.96
CA VAL A 17 53.38 -1.55 -47.86
C VAL A 17 51.92 -1.88 -48.10
N ALA A 18 51.35 -2.78 -47.33
CA ALA A 18 49.92 -3.00 -47.28
C ALA A 18 49.33 -2.11 -46.18
N PHE A 19 48.63 -1.06 -46.60
CA PHE A 19 47.79 -0.24 -45.74
C PHE A 19 46.60 -1.11 -45.27
N GLY A 20 46.68 -1.62 -44.05
CA GLY A 20 45.57 -2.26 -43.36
C GLY A 20 44.59 -1.21 -42.88
N LEU A 21 43.44 -1.03 -43.58
CA LEU A 21 42.29 -0.31 -43.08
C LEU A 21 41.68 -1.10 -41.90
N GLY A 22 42.06 -0.70 -40.67
CA GLY A 22 41.42 -1.14 -39.46
C GLY A 22 40.01 -0.51 -39.40
N LEU A 23 38.97 -1.29 -39.69
CA LEU A 23 37.59 -0.93 -39.32
C LEU A 23 37.52 -0.96 -37.78
N GLY A 24 37.73 0.18 -37.15
CA GLY A 24 37.35 0.42 -35.76
C GLY A 24 35.83 0.42 -35.66
N ALA A 25 35.27 -0.69 -35.22
CA ALA A 25 33.87 -0.71 -34.79
C ALA A 25 33.73 0.25 -33.60
N ALA A 26 33.29 1.48 -33.87
CA ALA A 26 32.83 2.40 -32.85
C ALA A 26 31.56 1.78 -32.24
N VAL A 27 31.70 1.14 -31.09
CA VAL A 27 30.57 0.81 -30.23
C VAL A 27 30.00 2.15 -29.78
N ALA A 28 28.96 2.61 -30.48
CA ALA A 28 28.16 3.73 -30.03
C ALA A 28 27.48 3.26 -28.72
N LEU A 29 28.03 3.69 -27.59
CA LEU A 29 27.31 3.70 -26.31
C LEU A 29 26.08 4.56 -26.55
N ALA A 30 24.93 3.91 -26.78
CA ALA A 30 23.66 4.60 -26.76
C ALA A 30 23.58 5.34 -25.41
N PRO A 31 23.31 6.67 -25.39
CA PRO A 31 23.12 7.37 -24.16
C PRO A 31 21.98 6.65 -23.41
N ALA A 32 22.23 6.31 -22.13
CA ALA A 32 21.17 5.85 -21.26
C ALA A 32 20.03 6.88 -21.41
N ALA A 33 18.91 6.46 -21.95
CA ALA A 33 17.73 7.32 -22.04
C ALA A 33 17.42 7.77 -20.62
N GLN A 34 17.77 9.01 -20.30
CA GLN A 34 17.25 9.68 -19.11
C GLN A 34 15.73 9.55 -19.23
N ALA A 35 15.12 8.93 -18.22
CA ALA A 35 13.68 8.78 -18.20
C ALA A 35 13.08 10.18 -18.33
N GLN A 36 12.63 10.52 -19.54
CA GLN A 36 11.88 11.75 -19.78
C GLN A 36 10.68 11.71 -18.86
N GLY A 37 10.50 12.77 -18.03
CA GLY A 37 9.39 12.85 -17.11
C GLY A 37 8.07 12.58 -17.84
N TYR A 38 7.30 11.61 -17.36
CA TYR A 38 5.97 11.30 -17.90
C TYR A 38 4.90 12.12 -17.18
N THR A 39 3.70 12.20 -17.77
CA THR A 39 2.53 12.84 -17.13
C THR A 39 1.86 11.83 -16.20
N LEU A 40 1.91 12.11 -14.90
CA LEU A 40 1.29 11.31 -13.84
C LEU A 40 -0.16 11.73 -13.61
N GLY A 41 -1.10 10.80 -13.74
CA GLY A 41 -2.45 10.89 -13.19
C GLY A 41 -2.53 10.23 -11.82
N TYR A 42 -3.33 10.79 -10.90
CA TYR A 42 -3.64 10.16 -9.63
C TYR A 42 -5.15 10.18 -9.37
N SER A 43 -5.72 8.99 -9.06
CA SER A 43 -7.13 8.84 -8.71
C SER A 43 -7.28 8.20 -7.34
N THR A 44 -8.08 8.82 -6.47
CA THR A 44 -8.36 8.34 -5.12
C THR A 44 -9.85 8.10 -4.88
N GLY A 45 -10.17 7.19 -3.95
CA GLY A 45 -11.54 6.83 -3.61
C GLY A 45 -12.33 7.98 -3.01
N PHE A 46 -11.79 8.69 -2.01
CA PHE A 46 -12.40 9.89 -1.44
C PHE A 46 -11.47 10.62 -0.48
N LEU A 47 -11.50 11.96 -0.52
CA LEU A 47 -10.66 12.83 0.29
C LEU A 47 -11.32 13.28 1.61
N GLN A 48 -12.37 12.60 2.06
CA GLN A 48 -12.90 12.73 3.42
C GLN A 48 -12.14 11.86 4.42
N ASP A 49 -11.36 10.89 3.92
CA ASP A 49 -10.47 10.06 4.71
C ASP A 49 -9.10 10.76 4.87
N PRO A 50 -8.70 11.15 6.10
CA PRO A 50 -7.42 11.80 6.34
C PRO A 50 -6.21 11.01 5.86
N PHE A 51 -6.27 9.66 5.87
CA PHE A 51 -5.19 8.83 5.34
C PHE A 51 -5.04 9.04 3.82
N GLN A 52 -6.14 9.04 3.06
CA GLN A 52 -6.10 9.27 1.62
C GLN A 52 -5.71 10.70 1.25
N VAL A 53 -6.02 11.70 2.08
CA VAL A 53 -5.54 13.08 1.90
C VAL A 53 -4.01 13.12 1.97
N ILE A 54 -3.43 12.59 3.06
CA ILE A 54 -1.97 12.57 3.25
C ILE A 54 -1.29 11.75 2.14
N GLN A 55 -1.89 10.64 1.73
CA GLN A 55 -1.37 9.81 0.64
C GLN A 55 -1.37 10.56 -0.70
N ALA A 56 -2.46 11.27 -1.03
CA ALA A 56 -2.56 12.06 -2.25
C ALA A 56 -1.50 13.17 -2.29
N ASP A 57 -1.37 13.93 -1.20
CA ASP A 57 -0.36 14.99 -1.07
C ASP A 57 1.05 14.43 -1.21
N SER A 58 1.32 13.28 -0.60
CA SER A 58 2.62 12.60 -0.67
C SER A 58 2.95 12.13 -2.10
N VAL A 59 1.97 11.56 -2.82
CA VAL A 59 2.13 11.15 -4.23
C VAL A 59 2.45 12.36 -5.10
N MET A 60 1.68 13.44 -4.94
CA MET A 60 1.87 14.66 -5.74
C MET A 60 3.20 15.34 -5.46
N ALA A 61 3.62 15.38 -4.20
CA ALA A 61 4.92 15.94 -3.80
C ALA A 61 6.08 15.09 -4.33
N ALA A 62 5.99 13.76 -4.21
CA ALA A 62 7.01 12.83 -4.71
C ALA A 62 7.11 12.88 -6.23
N GLY A 63 6.00 12.88 -6.96
CA GLY A 63 5.98 12.99 -8.42
C GLY A 63 6.66 14.29 -8.90
N LYS A 64 6.36 15.43 -8.28
CA LYS A 64 7.04 16.70 -8.58
C LYS A 64 8.54 16.66 -8.29
N LYS A 65 8.92 16.04 -7.17
CA LYS A 65 10.35 15.90 -6.78
C LYS A 65 11.12 15.05 -7.80
N GLU A 66 10.45 14.05 -8.41
CA GLU A 66 11.01 13.22 -9.48
C GLU A 66 10.96 13.88 -10.88
N GLY A 67 10.48 15.13 -10.97
CA GLY A 67 10.39 15.88 -12.23
C GLY A 67 9.22 15.47 -13.12
N LEU A 68 8.20 14.82 -12.58
CA LEU A 68 7.01 14.43 -13.34
C LEU A 68 6.07 15.63 -13.53
N LYS A 69 5.42 15.68 -14.69
CA LYS A 69 4.23 16.54 -14.86
C LYS A 69 3.07 15.84 -14.16
N THR A 70 2.47 16.50 -13.16
CA THR A 70 1.33 15.94 -12.42
C THR A 70 0.02 16.59 -12.87
N LEU A 71 -1.00 15.78 -13.12
CA LEU A 71 -2.38 16.26 -13.30
C LEU A 71 -3.02 16.55 -11.92
N PRO A 72 -4.11 17.33 -11.87
CA PRO A 72 -4.87 17.47 -10.64
C PRO A 72 -5.35 16.11 -10.10
N VAL A 73 -5.42 15.99 -8.76
CA VAL A 73 -5.94 14.77 -8.12
C VAL A 73 -7.40 14.55 -8.50
N ALA A 74 -7.71 13.40 -9.08
CA ALA A 74 -9.07 12.98 -9.35
C ALA A 74 -9.66 12.31 -8.09
N ASN A 75 -10.68 12.94 -7.51
CA ASN A 75 -11.36 12.46 -6.31
C ASN A 75 -12.73 11.88 -6.68
N ALA A 76 -12.90 10.59 -6.47
CA ALA A 76 -14.17 9.90 -6.74
C ALA A 76 -15.32 10.30 -5.80
N ASN A 77 -15.04 11.00 -4.70
CA ASN A 77 -16.04 11.40 -3.69
C ASN A 77 -16.88 10.23 -3.14
N GLY A 78 -16.30 9.05 -3.07
CA GLY A 78 -16.99 7.84 -2.62
C GLY A 78 -17.83 7.14 -3.69
N ASP A 79 -17.91 7.68 -4.91
CA ASP A 79 -18.68 7.11 -6.03
C ASP A 79 -17.78 6.28 -6.98
N PRO A 80 -17.97 4.95 -7.05
CA PRO A 80 -17.20 4.10 -7.96
C PRO A 80 -17.42 4.44 -9.45
N GLY A 81 -18.63 4.87 -9.84
CA GLY A 81 -18.93 5.28 -11.22
C GLY A 81 -18.18 6.54 -11.60
N LYS A 82 -18.07 7.50 -10.67
CA LYS A 82 -17.23 8.68 -10.85
C LYS A 82 -15.77 8.30 -11.00
N GLN A 83 -15.25 7.32 -10.24
CA GLN A 83 -13.87 6.89 -10.38
C GLN A 83 -13.57 6.36 -11.78
N ILE A 84 -14.49 5.61 -12.38
CA ILE A 84 -14.35 5.17 -13.78
C ILE A 84 -14.24 6.38 -14.72
N THR A 85 -15.11 7.37 -14.54
CA THR A 85 -15.08 8.63 -15.33
C THR A 85 -13.78 9.40 -15.10
N ASP A 86 -13.25 9.43 -13.88
CA ASP A 86 -11.98 10.07 -13.55
C ASP A 86 -10.81 9.47 -14.33
N PHE A 87 -10.78 8.14 -14.53
CA PHE A 87 -9.78 7.49 -15.38
C PHE A 87 -9.87 7.93 -16.84
N HIS A 88 -11.10 8.03 -17.37
CA HIS A 88 -11.31 8.53 -18.72
C HIS A 88 -10.80 9.97 -18.89
N ASN A 89 -11.07 10.82 -17.90
CA ASN A 89 -10.64 12.21 -17.92
C ASN A 89 -9.11 12.32 -17.82
N LEU A 90 -8.48 11.64 -16.87
CA LEU A 90 -7.02 11.64 -16.72
C LEU A 90 -6.30 11.22 -18.02
N ILE A 91 -6.80 10.17 -18.69
CA ILE A 91 -6.24 9.70 -19.97
C ILE A 91 -6.44 10.75 -21.05
N SER A 92 -7.62 11.38 -21.11
CA SER A 92 -7.91 12.43 -22.10
C SER A 92 -7.08 13.69 -21.87
N GLU A 93 -6.70 13.98 -20.62
CA GLU A 93 -5.80 15.08 -20.24
C GLU A 93 -4.32 14.75 -20.44
N GLY A 94 -4.02 13.56 -20.96
CA GLY A 94 -2.70 13.13 -21.36
C GLY A 94 -1.89 12.41 -20.28
N ALA A 95 -2.53 11.80 -19.28
CA ALA A 95 -1.85 10.89 -18.38
C ALA A 95 -1.18 9.75 -19.16
N GLN A 96 0.11 9.55 -18.93
CA GLN A 96 0.90 8.47 -19.52
C GLN A 96 1.09 7.30 -18.54
N GLY A 97 0.71 7.50 -17.30
CA GLY A 97 0.61 6.49 -16.25
C GLY A 97 -0.32 6.98 -15.14
N ILE A 98 -1.08 6.07 -14.54
CA ILE A 98 -2.03 6.40 -13.47
C ILE A 98 -1.68 5.60 -12.23
N LEU A 99 -1.46 6.32 -11.11
CA LEU A 99 -1.44 5.75 -9.77
C LEU A 99 -2.84 5.89 -9.17
N PHE A 100 -3.34 4.89 -8.44
CA PHE A 100 -4.70 4.98 -7.91
C PHE A 100 -4.91 4.20 -6.61
N VAL A 101 -5.97 4.58 -5.88
CA VAL A 101 -6.56 3.85 -4.75
C VAL A 101 -7.98 3.48 -5.15
N ALA A 102 -8.31 2.19 -5.20
CA ALA A 102 -9.63 1.75 -5.62
C ALA A 102 -10.71 2.12 -4.58
N ARG A 103 -11.78 2.81 -5.00
CA ARG A 103 -12.95 3.07 -4.14
C ARG A 103 -13.76 1.79 -3.90
N ASP A 104 -13.86 0.97 -4.94
CA ASP A 104 -14.49 -0.34 -4.94
C ASP A 104 -13.62 -1.26 -5.79
N SER A 105 -13.22 -2.40 -5.22
CA SER A 105 -12.25 -3.30 -5.85
C SER A 105 -12.78 -4.02 -7.07
N GLU A 106 -14.09 -4.28 -7.13
CA GLU A 106 -14.74 -4.90 -8.28
C GLU A 106 -15.13 -3.85 -9.34
N ALA A 107 -15.75 -2.75 -8.89
CA ALA A 107 -16.28 -1.72 -9.80
C ALA A 107 -15.18 -0.97 -10.57
N ILE A 108 -13.91 -0.96 -10.10
CA ILE A 108 -12.81 -0.29 -10.80
C ILE A 108 -12.33 -1.04 -12.05
N VAL A 109 -12.64 -2.34 -12.20
CA VAL A 109 -12.13 -3.19 -13.28
C VAL A 109 -12.38 -2.62 -14.69
N PRO A 110 -13.55 -2.06 -15.02
CA PRO A 110 -13.76 -1.42 -16.34
C PRO A 110 -12.80 -0.27 -16.62
N ALA A 111 -12.45 0.54 -15.62
CA ALA A 111 -11.49 1.63 -15.77
C ALA A 111 -10.07 1.12 -16.08
N LEU A 112 -9.65 0.01 -15.46
CA LEU A 112 -8.37 -0.62 -15.76
C LEU A 112 -8.33 -1.18 -17.18
N ASN A 113 -9.42 -1.80 -17.62
CA ASN A 113 -9.54 -2.33 -18.99
C ASN A 113 -9.52 -1.20 -20.02
N PHE A 114 -10.16 -0.07 -19.72
CA PHE A 114 -10.09 1.12 -20.55
C PHE A 114 -8.67 1.67 -20.65
N ALA A 115 -7.98 1.86 -19.52
CA ALA A 115 -6.59 2.31 -19.50
C ALA A 115 -5.67 1.38 -20.30
N ALA A 116 -5.83 0.06 -20.15
CA ALA A 116 -5.10 -0.93 -20.93
C ALA A 116 -5.36 -0.81 -22.44
N SER A 117 -6.61 -0.54 -22.87
CA SER A 117 -6.97 -0.32 -24.28
C SER A 117 -6.31 0.93 -24.89
N LYS A 118 -5.90 1.87 -24.02
CA LYS A 118 -5.18 3.11 -24.41
C LYS A 118 -3.67 3.00 -24.21
N ASN A 119 -3.17 1.82 -23.84
CA ASN A 119 -1.76 1.60 -23.51
C ASN A 119 -1.25 2.50 -22.37
N VAL A 120 -2.12 2.90 -21.44
CA VAL A 120 -1.75 3.66 -20.24
C VAL A 120 -1.61 2.69 -19.09
N PRO A 121 -0.39 2.42 -18.59
CA PRO A 121 -0.19 1.55 -17.45
C PRO A 121 -0.77 2.17 -16.18
N VAL A 122 -1.29 1.30 -15.32
CA VAL A 122 -1.86 1.69 -14.02
C VAL A 122 -1.21 0.89 -12.90
N VAL A 123 -0.96 1.55 -11.78
CA VAL A 123 -0.48 0.93 -10.55
C VAL A 123 -1.42 1.30 -9.41
N SER A 124 -1.86 0.31 -8.66
CA SER A 124 -2.64 0.56 -7.44
C SER A 124 -1.73 0.64 -6.24
N ILE A 125 -2.07 1.53 -5.31
CA ILE A 125 -1.45 1.61 -3.98
C ILE A 125 -2.53 1.47 -2.92
N ASP A 126 -2.20 0.87 -1.76
CA ASP A 126 -3.10 0.62 -0.63
C ASP A 126 -4.29 -0.29 -0.99
N MET A 127 -5.37 0.22 -1.55
CA MET A 127 -6.55 -0.55 -1.95
C MET A 127 -6.48 -0.93 -3.42
N GLY A 128 -6.35 -2.23 -3.69
CA GLY A 128 -6.22 -2.77 -5.04
C GLY A 128 -7.54 -3.20 -5.68
N PRO A 129 -7.49 -3.49 -7.01
CA PRO A 129 -8.61 -4.06 -7.74
C PRO A 129 -8.75 -5.56 -7.45
N ALA A 130 -9.97 -6.09 -7.56
CA ALA A 130 -10.25 -7.52 -7.48
C ALA A 130 -10.05 -8.26 -8.83
N GLY A 131 -9.64 -7.56 -9.87
CA GLY A 131 -9.39 -8.08 -11.21
C GLY A 131 -8.91 -6.96 -12.15
N GLY A 132 -9.06 -7.18 -13.47
CA GLY A 132 -8.56 -6.26 -14.48
C GLY A 132 -7.05 -6.39 -14.66
N LYS A 133 -6.42 -5.39 -15.32
CA LYS A 133 -4.98 -5.41 -15.60
C LYS A 133 -4.30 -4.20 -14.96
N ALA A 134 -3.63 -4.42 -13.83
CA ALA A 134 -2.70 -3.47 -13.24
C ALA A 134 -1.25 -3.93 -13.50
N ALA A 135 -0.34 -2.98 -13.69
CA ALA A 135 1.09 -3.27 -13.81
C ALA A 135 1.68 -3.74 -12.47
N MET A 136 1.14 -3.23 -11.36
CA MET A 136 1.46 -3.63 -9.99
C MET A 136 0.35 -3.20 -9.05
N VAL A 137 0.17 -3.94 -7.96
CA VAL A 137 -0.60 -3.54 -6.78
C VAL A 137 0.37 -3.50 -5.60
N VAL A 138 0.61 -2.32 -5.04
CA VAL A 138 1.49 -2.14 -3.88
C VAL A 138 0.64 -1.99 -2.63
N ARG A 139 0.65 -2.99 -1.76
CA ARG A 139 -0.21 -2.99 -0.57
C ARG A 139 0.43 -3.73 0.62
N ALA A 140 -0.09 -3.50 1.82
CA ALA A 140 0.25 -4.31 2.98
C ALA A 140 -0.51 -5.64 2.97
N ASP A 141 0.00 -6.63 3.71
CA ASP A 141 -0.72 -7.87 3.99
C ASP A 141 -1.87 -7.61 4.98
N ASN A 142 -3.03 -7.25 4.44
CA ASN A 142 -4.19 -6.88 5.23
C ASN A 142 -4.82 -8.08 5.99
N ILE A 143 -4.63 -9.31 5.50
CA ILE A 143 -5.04 -10.52 6.25
C ILE A 143 -4.17 -10.65 7.50
N ARG A 144 -2.88 -10.48 7.36
CA ARG A 144 -1.93 -10.51 8.48
C ARG A 144 -2.19 -9.37 9.46
N MET A 145 -2.46 -8.14 8.99
CA MET A 145 -2.81 -7.02 9.87
C MET A 145 -4.05 -7.33 10.73
N GLY A 146 -5.09 -7.93 10.14
CA GLY A 146 -6.26 -8.38 10.88
C GLY A 146 -5.93 -9.46 11.91
N ALA A 147 -5.10 -10.44 11.55
CA ALA A 147 -4.66 -11.50 12.46
C ALA A 147 -3.80 -10.96 13.62
N ASP A 148 -2.91 -9.99 13.35
CA ASP A 148 -2.09 -9.36 14.38
C ASP A 148 -2.96 -8.55 15.38
N ALA A 149 -3.98 -7.81 14.88
CA ALA A 149 -4.95 -7.13 15.74
C ALA A 149 -5.72 -8.13 16.62
N CYS A 150 -6.14 -9.27 16.07
CA CYS A 150 -6.79 -10.34 16.82
C CYS A 150 -5.87 -10.90 17.92
N ALA A 151 -4.62 -11.22 17.59
CA ALA A 151 -3.67 -11.79 18.56
C ALA A 151 -3.42 -10.84 19.74
N LEU A 152 -3.29 -9.54 19.48
CA LEU A 152 -3.17 -8.51 20.51
C LEU A 152 -4.43 -8.45 21.38
N THR A 153 -5.60 -8.39 20.76
CA THR A 153 -6.90 -8.32 21.44
C THR A 153 -7.15 -9.55 22.31
N GLY A 154 -6.97 -10.75 21.74
CA GLY A 154 -7.21 -12.01 22.43
C GLY A 154 -6.28 -12.22 23.62
N LYS A 155 -5.02 -11.78 23.50
CA LYS A 155 -4.05 -11.79 24.60
C LYS A 155 -4.42 -10.80 25.69
N ALA A 156 -4.82 -9.58 25.33
CA ALA A 156 -5.21 -8.53 26.29
C ALA A 156 -6.42 -8.96 27.13
N LEU A 157 -7.38 -9.66 26.50
CA LEU A 157 -8.59 -10.16 27.17
C LEU A 157 -8.42 -11.53 27.82
N ALA A 158 -7.21 -12.11 27.81
CA ALA A 158 -6.97 -13.47 28.30
C ALA A 158 -7.98 -14.50 27.72
N GLY A 159 -8.40 -14.31 26.47
CA GLY A 159 -9.28 -15.19 25.72
C GLY A 159 -10.76 -15.14 26.10
N LYS A 160 -11.23 -14.14 26.84
CA LYS A 160 -12.64 -14.04 27.31
C LYS A 160 -13.16 -12.59 27.18
N GLY A 161 -14.48 -12.42 27.11
CA GLY A 161 -15.13 -11.11 27.09
C GLY A 161 -15.76 -10.81 25.73
N THR A 162 -16.16 -9.55 25.54
CA THR A 162 -16.82 -9.09 24.31
C THR A 162 -15.93 -8.11 23.56
N VAL A 163 -15.82 -8.28 22.25
CA VAL A 163 -15.04 -7.43 21.33
C VAL A 163 -15.97 -6.82 20.28
N LEU A 164 -15.87 -5.52 20.08
CA LEU A 164 -16.45 -4.83 18.93
C LEU A 164 -15.41 -4.71 17.81
N SER A 165 -15.70 -5.24 16.66
CA SER A 165 -14.96 -4.99 15.41
C SER A 165 -15.72 -3.96 14.58
N LEU A 166 -15.16 -2.75 14.47
CA LEU A 166 -15.61 -1.72 13.54
C LEU A 166 -14.95 -2.00 12.18
N MET A 167 -15.72 -2.65 11.30
CA MET A 167 -15.22 -3.10 10.01
C MET A 167 -15.17 -1.96 9.00
N GLY A 168 -14.22 -2.02 8.09
CA GLY A 168 -14.19 -1.15 6.93
C GLY A 168 -15.29 -1.48 5.91
N ASP A 169 -15.17 -0.88 4.72
CA ASP A 169 -16.08 -1.16 3.61
C ASP A 169 -15.73 -2.52 2.97
N GLN A 170 -16.68 -3.42 2.98
CA GLN A 170 -16.52 -4.77 2.42
C GLN A 170 -16.52 -4.80 0.87
N ALA A 171 -16.81 -3.67 0.22
CA ALA A 171 -16.59 -3.49 -1.21
C ALA A 171 -15.09 -3.37 -1.58
N THR A 172 -14.23 -3.10 -0.57
CA THR A 172 -12.78 -3.00 -0.74
C THR A 172 -12.06 -4.28 -0.33
N LEU A 173 -10.94 -4.61 -1.00
CA LEU A 173 -10.07 -5.72 -0.59
C LEU A 173 -9.57 -5.53 0.84
N ASN A 174 -9.17 -4.30 1.23
CA ASN A 174 -8.67 -4.04 2.57
C ASN A 174 -9.72 -4.34 3.65
N GLY A 175 -10.97 -3.92 3.45
CA GLY A 175 -12.06 -4.21 4.39
C GLY A 175 -12.30 -5.71 4.54
N ARG A 176 -12.36 -6.45 3.43
CA ARG A 176 -12.55 -7.91 3.45
C ARG A 176 -11.37 -8.64 4.10
N ASP A 177 -10.15 -8.30 3.72
CA ASP A 177 -8.94 -8.99 4.20
C ASP A 177 -8.72 -8.76 5.70
N ARG A 178 -8.86 -7.51 6.18
CA ARG A 178 -8.77 -7.16 7.61
C ARG A 178 -9.84 -7.89 8.43
N THR A 179 -11.07 -7.95 7.91
CA THR A 179 -12.16 -8.71 8.55
C THR A 179 -11.83 -10.20 8.58
N SER A 180 -11.46 -10.79 7.44
CA SER A 180 -11.15 -12.21 7.33
C SER A 180 -10.02 -12.63 8.28
N GLY A 181 -8.92 -11.87 8.29
CA GLY A 181 -7.78 -12.16 9.17
C GLY A 181 -8.15 -12.11 10.67
N PHE A 182 -8.88 -11.07 11.06
CA PHE A 182 -9.32 -10.90 12.46
C PHE A 182 -10.31 -11.98 12.89
N SER A 183 -11.36 -12.22 12.09
CA SER A 183 -12.43 -13.15 12.44
C SER A 183 -11.97 -14.61 12.41
N ALA A 184 -11.12 -14.99 11.44
CA ALA A 184 -10.54 -16.34 11.39
C ALA A 184 -9.65 -16.62 12.61
N CYS A 185 -8.81 -15.66 13.02
CA CYS A 185 -7.99 -15.76 14.22
C CYS A 185 -8.87 -15.84 15.48
N MET A 186 -9.87 -14.97 15.65
CA MET A 186 -10.78 -15.01 16.80
C MET A 186 -11.48 -16.35 16.93
N LYS A 187 -12.02 -16.86 15.82
CA LYS A 187 -12.70 -18.18 15.82
C LYS A 187 -11.78 -19.34 16.17
N LYS A 188 -10.53 -19.31 15.69
CA LYS A 188 -9.56 -20.38 15.88
C LYS A 188 -8.90 -20.34 17.25
N ASP A 189 -8.37 -19.18 17.63
CA ASP A 189 -7.44 -19.06 18.75
C ASP A 189 -8.11 -18.52 20.02
N PHE A 190 -9.26 -17.82 19.89
CA PHE A 190 -9.98 -17.21 21.01
C PHE A 190 -11.50 -17.48 20.98
N PRO A 191 -11.94 -18.75 20.88
CA PRO A 191 -13.35 -19.12 20.65
C PRO A 191 -14.32 -18.71 21.79
N ASN A 192 -13.79 -18.36 22.96
CA ASN A 192 -14.61 -17.90 24.10
C ASN A 192 -14.79 -16.36 24.12
N ILE A 193 -14.24 -15.64 23.16
CA ILE A 193 -14.51 -14.21 22.97
C ILE A 193 -15.79 -14.05 22.13
N LYS A 194 -16.73 -13.27 22.63
CA LYS A 194 -17.91 -12.85 21.85
C LYS A 194 -17.52 -11.72 20.89
N LEU A 195 -17.53 -12.01 19.61
CA LEU A 195 -17.21 -11.03 18.57
C LEU A 195 -18.49 -10.36 18.03
N ILE A 196 -18.52 -9.03 18.06
CA ILE A 196 -19.57 -8.18 17.46
C ILE A 196 -18.96 -7.45 16.28
N GLU A 197 -19.35 -7.82 15.05
CA GLU A 197 -18.86 -7.21 13.81
C GLU A 197 -19.88 -6.21 13.26
N ARG A 198 -19.42 -5.00 12.92
CA ARG A 198 -20.28 -3.93 12.39
C ARG A 198 -19.58 -3.19 11.24
N PRO A 199 -20.15 -3.20 10.02
CA PRO A 199 -19.60 -2.46 8.89
C PRO A 199 -19.83 -0.96 9.06
N THR A 200 -18.76 -0.19 8.85
CA THR A 200 -18.79 1.28 8.93
C THR A 200 -18.71 1.94 7.56
N TYR A 201 -18.36 1.19 6.51
CA TYR A 201 -18.19 1.68 5.13
C TYR A 201 -17.15 2.80 4.99
N TRP A 202 -16.13 2.81 5.87
CA TRP A 202 -15.15 3.88 6.03
C TRP A 202 -15.78 5.24 6.40
N ALA A 203 -16.97 5.27 7.01
CA ALA A 203 -17.68 6.47 7.38
C ALA A 203 -17.56 6.75 8.88
N THR A 204 -17.03 7.93 9.22
CA THR A 204 -16.77 8.37 10.62
C THR A 204 -18.07 8.45 11.43
N ASP A 205 -19.14 8.98 10.88
CA ASP A 205 -20.45 9.11 11.53
C ASP A 205 -21.05 7.74 11.87
N LYS A 206 -20.95 6.78 10.95
CA LYS A 206 -21.40 5.39 11.18
C LYS A 206 -20.56 4.69 12.25
N ALA A 207 -19.23 4.81 12.18
CA ALA A 207 -18.34 4.24 13.20
C ALA A 207 -18.66 4.78 14.59
N THR A 208 -18.86 6.11 14.70
CA THR A 208 -19.20 6.80 15.95
C THR A 208 -20.57 6.34 16.47
N SER A 209 -21.60 6.29 15.63
CA SER A 209 -22.96 5.86 16.01
C SER A 209 -22.97 4.39 16.46
N ILE A 210 -22.28 3.51 15.77
CA ILE A 210 -22.14 2.10 16.14
C ILE A 210 -21.42 1.97 17.49
N ALA A 211 -20.29 2.68 17.66
CA ALA A 211 -19.55 2.68 18.91
C ALA A 211 -20.43 3.17 20.08
N GLN A 212 -21.19 4.28 19.90
CA GLN A 212 -22.12 4.80 20.91
C GLN A 212 -23.14 3.75 21.34
N THR A 213 -23.74 3.06 20.36
CA THR A 213 -24.76 2.03 20.61
C THR A 213 -24.17 0.86 21.40
N ILE A 214 -23.03 0.33 20.95
CA ILE A 214 -22.44 -0.87 21.54
C ILE A 214 -21.81 -0.58 22.90
N VAL A 215 -21.12 0.55 23.09
CA VAL A 215 -20.54 0.97 24.37
C VAL A 215 -21.62 1.12 25.45
N THR A 216 -22.82 1.57 25.05
CA THR A 216 -23.95 1.74 25.99
C THR A 216 -24.66 0.42 26.28
N SER A 217 -24.85 -0.45 25.29
CA SER A 217 -25.63 -1.67 25.41
C SER A 217 -24.84 -2.91 25.85
N THR A 218 -23.51 -2.82 25.94
CA THR A 218 -22.61 -3.94 26.21
C THR A 218 -21.74 -3.65 27.43
N PRO A 219 -22.22 -3.95 28.66
CA PRO A 219 -21.49 -3.63 29.89
C PRO A 219 -20.15 -4.36 30.01
N ASP A 220 -20.02 -5.56 29.42
CA ASP A 220 -18.85 -6.42 29.40
C ASP A 220 -17.95 -6.20 28.16
N LEU A 221 -18.10 -5.06 27.47
CA LEU A 221 -17.24 -4.72 26.33
C LEU A 221 -15.78 -4.56 26.83
N GLY A 222 -14.93 -5.48 26.40
CA GLY A 222 -13.51 -5.52 26.82
C GLY A 222 -12.55 -4.93 25.80
N ALA A 223 -12.91 -4.92 24.49
CA ALA A 223 -12.05 -4.35 23.46
C ALA A 223 -12.82 -3.79 22.27
N ILE A 224 -12.19 -2.86 21.55
CA ILE A 224 -12.64 -2.33 20.26
C ILE A 224 -11.50 -2.44 19.25
N TYR A 225 -11.74 -3.16 18.16
CA TYR A 225 -10.88 -3.19 16.98
C TYR A 225 -11.42 -2.24 15.92
N MET A 226 -10.59 -1.29 15.48
CA MET A 226 -10.89 -0.32 14.45
C MET A 226 -10.08 -0.63 13.19
N GLN A 227 -10.74 -0.98 12.08
CA GLN A 227 -10.04 -1.28 10.83
C GLN A 227 -9.41 -0.04 10.15
N SER A 228 -9.63 1.16 10.70
CA SER A 228 -8.96 2.40 10.31
C SER A 228 -9.01 3.40 11.47
N ASP A 229 -7.86 3.82 11.98
CA ASP A 229 -7.84 4.92 12.96
C ASP A 229 -8.10 6.29 12.31
N ALA A 230 -7.78 6.45 11.05
CA ALA A 230 -7.99 7.70 10.32
C ALA A 230 -9.44 8.19 10.36
N VAL A 231 -10.39 7.26 10.27
CA VAL A 231 -11.83 7.59 10.22
C VAL A 231 -12.61 7.16 11.46
N MET A 232 -12.05 6.35 12.36
CA MET A 232 -12.80 5.79 13.49
C MET A 232 -12.33 6.26 14.86
N LEU A 233 -11.01 6.45 15.05
CA LEU A 233 -10.41 6.64 16.37
C LEU A 233 -10.97 7.85 17.12
N ALA A 234 -11.02 9.01 16.50
CA ALA A 234 -11.50 10.23 17.16
C ALA A 234 -12.95 10.08 17.67
N GLY A 235 -13.82 9.48 16.85
CA GLY A 235 -15.22 9.21 17.20
C GLY A 235 -15.34 8.22 18.38
N VAL A 236 -14.56 7.12 18.32
CA VAL A 236 -14.56 6.10 19.38
C VAL A 236 -14.06 6.67 20.71
N LEU A 237 -12.97 7.44 20.71
CA LEU A 237 -12.46 8.07 21.93
C LEU A 237 -13.48 9.07 22.53
N ASN A 238 -14.13 9.86 21.69
CA ASN A 238 -15.19 10.79 22.14
C ASN A 238 -16.38 10.04 22.78
N VAL A 239 -16.78 8.91 22.18
CA VAL A 239 -17.85 8.06 22.72
C VAL A 239 -17.45 7.49 24.09
N LEU A 240 -16.25 6.92 24.20
CA LEU A 240 -15.74 6.37 25.47
C LEU A 240 -15.63 7.45 26.55
N LYS A 241 -15.13 8.64 26.20
CA LYS A 241 -15.04 9.79 27.11
C LYS A 241 -16.43 10.22 27.61
N SER A 242 -17.39 10.36 26.71
CA SER A 242 -18.76 10.78 27.03
C SER A 242 -19.49 9.73 27.91
N ALA A 243 -19.15 8.45 27.75
CA ALA A 243 -19.69 7.35 28.56
C ALA A 243 -18.95 7.17 29.89
N GLY A 244 -17.89 7.95 30.20
CA GLY A 244 -17.04 7.78 31.37
C GLY A 244 -16.20 6.50 31.36
N LYS A 245 -16.03 5.88 30.17
CA LYS A 245 -15.32 4.61 29.96
C LYS A 245 -13.93 4.78 29.32
N LEU A 246 -13.53 6.00 28.95
CA LEU A 246 -12.16 6.25 28.51
C LEU A 246 -11.22 6.19 29.72
N LYS A 247 -10.38 5.18 29.74
CA LYS A 247 -9.34 4.93 30.77
C LYS A 247 -8.01 4.72 30.06
N ASN A 248 -6.93 5.06 30.76
CA ASN A 248 -5.60 4.79 30.24
C ASN A 248 -5.22 3.32 30.36
N VAL A 249 -4.32 2.89 29.52
CA VAL A 249 -3.72 1.55 29.55
C VAL A 249 -3.19 1.24 30.96
N GLY A 250 -3.63 0.11 31.51
CA GLY A 250 -3.28 -0.32 32.87
C GLY A 250 -4.24 0.15 33.97
N GLU A 251 -5.19 1.06 33.68
CA GLU A 251 -6.20 1.45 34.65
C GLU A 251 -7.34 0.42 34.76
N PRO A 252 -7.92 0.21 35.91
CA PRO A 252 -9.08 -0.68 36.07
C PRO A 252 -10.25 -0.25 35.20
N GLY A 253 -10.81 -1.20 34.45
CA GLY A 253 -11.92 -0.96 33.54
C GLY A 253 -11.50 -0.33 32.20
N HIS A 254 -10.21 -0.33 31.87
CA HIS A 254 -9.71 0.02 30.55
C HIS A 254 -10.30 -0.91 29.48
N ILE A 255 -10.81 -0.36 28.39
CA ILE A 255 -11.24 -1.09 27.20
C ILE A 255 -10.05 -1.10 26.23
N PHE A 256 -9.56 -2.29 25.87
CA PHE A 256 -8.42 -2.46 24.97
C PHE A 256 -8.76 -1.92 23.58
N LEU A 257 -7.96 -1.00 23.07
CA LEU A 257 -8.14 -0.37 21.77
C LEU A 257 -7.01 -0.74 20.83
N VAL A 258 -7.35 -1.30 19.68
CA VAL A 258 -6.39 -1.57 18.60
C VAL A 258 -6.92 -1.07 17.27
N SER A 259 -6.04 -0.51 16.44
CA SER A 259 -6.42 0.05 15.15
C SER A 259 -5.47 -0.35 14.02
N ILE A 260 -5.86 0.00 12.80
CA ILE A 260 -5.02 -0.03 11.61
C ILE A 260 -4.92 1.38 11.06
N ASP A 261 -3.87 1.69 10.34
CA ASP A 261 -3.34 2.84 9.63
C ASP A 261 -2.12 3.44 10.33
N GLY A 262 -2.17 3.66 11.65
CA GLY A 262 -1.07 4.27 12.38
C GLY A 262 -0.89 5.75 12.06
N THR A 263 -1.98 6.52 12.04
CA THR A 263 -1.98 7.96 11.78
C THR A 263 -1.26 8.76 12.86
N PRO A 264 -0.89 10.05 12.61
CA PRO A 264 -0.33 10.91 13.65
C PRO A 264 -1.19 10.97 14.92
N LEU A 265 -2.54 10.95 14.78
CA LEU A 265 -3.44 10.88 15.93
C LEU A 265 -3.28 9.56 16.69
N ALA A 266 -3.21 8.43 15.99
CA ALA A 266 -3.01 7.13 16.64
C ALA A 266 -1.67 7.10 17.39
N MET A 267 -0.58 7.60 16.79
CA MET A 267 0.72 7.69 17.46
C MET A 267 0.66 8.58 18.71
N GLN A 268 -0.03 9.71 18.64
CA GLN A 268 -0.24 10.58 19.79
C GLN A 268 -1.00 9.81 20.91
N LYS A 269 -2.09 9.12 20.58
CA LYS A 269 -2.93 8.41 21.55
C LYS A 269 -2.24 7.19 22.18
N ILE A 270 -1.33 6.54 21.46
CA ILE A 270 -0.44 5.52 22.03
C ILE A 270 0.52 6.16 23.05
N ARG A 271 1.11 7.33 22.74
CA ARG A 271 1.98 8.05 23.68
C ARG A 271 1.23 8.48 24.95
N GLU A 272 0.00 8.92 24.80
CA GLU A 272 -0.87 9.35 25.90
C GLU A 272 -1.44 8.15 26.71
N GLY A 273 -1.39 6.93 26.17
CA GLY A 273 -1.91 5.73 26.80
C GLY A 273 -3.42 5.54 26.62
N GLU A 274 -4.04 6.25 25.69
CA GLU A 274 -5.48 6.11 25.35
C GLU A 274 -5.74 5.08 24.24
N LEU A 275 -4.70 4.65 23.52
CA LEU A 275 -4.72 3.61 22.48
C LEU A 275 -3.60 2.60 22.79
N ASP A 276 -3.91 1.31 22.80
CA ASP A 276 -2.93 0.26 23.16
C ASP A 276 -1.97 -0.04 22.01
N ALA A 277 -2.51 -0.17 20.79
CA ALA A 277 -1.70 -0.51 19.63
C ALA A 277 -2.33 -0.03 18.33
N ALA A 278 -1.48 0.18 17.33
CA ALA A 278 -1.88 0.33 15.93
C ALA A 278 -1.03 -0.56 15.03
N ILE A 279 -1.62 -1.17 14.01
CA ILE A 279 -0.86 -1.81 12.93
C ILE A 279 -0.65 -0.73 11.87
N SER A 280 0.58 -0.23 11.75
CA SER A 280 0.90 0.91 10.89
C SER A 280 0.97 0.50 9.43
N GLN A 281 0.19 1.12 8.57
CA GLN A 281 0.33 0.97 7.12
C GLN A 281 1.67 1.58 6.65
N PRO A 282 2.32 1.02 5.65
CA PRO A 282 3.60 1.53 5.14
C PRO A 282 3.40 2.64 4.10
N MET A 283 2.74 3.76 4.46
CA MET A 283 2.35 4.82 3.51
C MET A 283 3.52 5.35 2.67
N ASN A 284 4.67 5.62 3.29
CA ASN A 284 5.85 6.11 2.56
C ASN A 284 6.31 5.11 1.50
N LEU A 285 6.18 3.80 1.79
CA LEU A 285 6.55 2.74 0.86
C LEU A 285 5.50 2.58 -0.25
N TYR A 286 4.22 2.81 0.03
CA TYR A 286 3.18 2.86 -1.01
C TYR A 286 3.51 3.89 -2.07
N VAL A 287 3.86 5.12 -1.65
CA VAL A 287 4.21 6.21 -2.56
C VAL A 287 5.50 5.89 -3.32
N LYS A 288 6.55 5.50 -2.62
CA LYS A 288 7.85 5.18 -3.21
C LYS A 288 7.77 4.07 -4.24
N TRP A 289 7.22 2.92 -3.86
CA TRP A 289 7.17 1.76 -4.73
C TRP A 289 6.07 1.88 -5.78
N GLY A 290 4.97 2.56 -5.47
CA GLY A 290 3.94 2.89 -6.46
C GLY A 290 4.51 3.68 -7.63
N LEU A 291 5.26 4.75 -7.38
CA LEU A 291 5.93 5.54 -8.42
C LEU A 291 7.01 4.74 -9.14
N TYR A 292 7.84 3.98 -8.43
CA TYR A 292 8.86 3.13 -9.04
C TYR A 292 8.29 2.12 -10.04
N TYR A 293 7.24 1.39 -9.65
CA TYR A 293 6.60 0.43 -10.54
C TYR A 293 5.88 1.11 -11.70
N LEU A 294 5.23 2.25 -11.45
CA LEU A 294 4.57 2.99 -12.51
C LEU A 294 5.56 3.53 -13.54
N GLN A 295 6.69 4.10 -13.11
CA GLN A 295 7.75 4.54 -13.99
C GLN A 295 8.32 3.38 -14.83
N GLY A 296 8.54 2.23 -14.20
CA GLY A 296 8.97 1.03 -14.89
C GLY A 296 7.95 0.58 -15.94
N ALA A 297 6.66 0.57 -15.59
CA ALA A 297 5.59 0.18 -16.51
C ALA A 297 5.44 1.15 -17.69
N VAL A 298 5.57 2.46 -17.47
CA VAL A 298 5.60 3.48 -18.53
C VAL A 298 6.79 3.25 -19.46
N ALA A 299 7.92 2.79 -18.95
CA ALA A 299 9.11 2.41 -19.73
C ALA A 299 9.01 0.99 -20.35
N GLY A 300 7.85 0.34 -20.28
CA GLY A 300 7.62 -0.99 -20.85
C GLY A 300 8.15 -2.17 -20.03
N LYS A 301 8.57 -1.96 -18.79
CA LYS A 301 9.00 -3.05 -17.89
C LYS A 301 7.79 -3.82 -17.37
N THR A 302 7.98 -5.11 -17.14
CA THR A 302 7.04 -6.00 -16.46
C THR A 302 7.66 -6.52 -15.17
N PHE A 303 6.82 -6.81 -14.19
CA PHE A 303 7.24 -7.28 -12.87
C PHE A 303 6.60 -8.64 -12.61
N GLY A 304 7.43 -9.61 -12.27
CA GLY A 304 7.00 -10.99 -12.01
C GLY A 304 7.07 -11.35 -10.52
N PRO A 305 6.54 -12.54 -10.15
CA PRO A 305 6.58 -13.01 -8.77
C PRO A 305 8.01 -13.28 -8.32
N GLY A 306 8.29 -13.05 -7.02
CA GLY A 306 9.58 -13.29 -6.41
C GLY A 306 9.88 -12.34 -5.26
N PRO A 307 11.00 -12.54 -4.55
CA PRO A 307 11.47 -11.61 -3.53
C PRO A 307 11.86 -10.28 -4.19
N THR A 308 11.64 -9.19 -3.46
CA THR A 308 12.12 -7.86 -3.83
C THR A 308 13.44 -7.54 -3.14
N ASP A 309 14.00 -6.37 -3.38
CA ASP A 309 15.18 -5.82 -2.70
C ASP A 309 14.84 -4.92 -1.50
N HIS A 310 13.59 -4.94 -1.05
CA HIS A 310 13.04 -4.06 -0.01
C HIS A 310 12.12 -4.79 0.99
N ASP A 311 12.54 -5.98 1.39
CA ASP A 311 11.90 -6.79 2.44
C ASP A 311 10.43 -7.14 2.18
N SER A 312 10.06 -7.25 0.89
CA SER A 312 8.73 -7.67 0.46
C SER A 312 8.79 -8.81 -0.56
N ARG A 313 7.64 -9.23 -1.04
CA ARG A 313 7.51 -10.26 -2.06
C ARG A 313 6.40 -9.92 -3.03
N ILE A 314 6.69 -10.06 -4.32
CA ILE A 314 5.66 -9.98 -5.35
C ILE A 314 4.99 -11.35 -5.47
N GLU A 315 3.68 -11.36 -5.33
CA GLU A 315 2.82 -12.53 -5.55
C GLU A 315 1.80 -12.22 -6.64
N ILE A 316 1.28 -13.26 -7.30
CA ILE A 316 0.20 -13.06 -8.28
C ILE A 316 -1.13 -13.32 -7.56
N MET A 317 -1.93 -12.30 -7.42
CA MET A 317 -3.25 -12.37 -6.81
C MET A 317 -4.28 -11.69 -7.72
N ASN A 318 -5.44 -12.31 -7.91
CA ASN A 318 -6.50 -11.79 -8.78
C ASN A 318 -6.00 -11.43 -10.21
N GLY A 319 -5.01 -12.19 -10.71
CA GLY A 319 -4.40 -11.96 -12.02
C GLY A 319 -3.42 -10.79 -12.11
N ASN A 320 -3.14 -10.10 -11.00
CA ASN A 320 -2.22 -8.98 -10.95
C ASN A 320 -0.99 -9.28 -10.07
N PRO A 321 0.20 -8.76 -10.41
CA PRO A 321 1.33 -8.78 -9.49
C PRO A 321 1.04 -7.86 -8.29
N MET A 322 1.21 -8.38 -7.08
CA MET A 322 1.06 -7.66 -5.82
C MET A 322 2.37 -7.65 -5.05
N ASP A 323 2.87 -6.48 -4.74
CA ASP A 323 3.99 -6.28 -3.82
C ASP A 323 3.44 -6.12 -2.40
N MET A 324 3.67 -7.16 -1.57
CA MET A 324 3.12 -7.29 -0.23
C MET A 324 4.10 -6.71 0.81
N LEU A 325 3.89 -5.45 1.16
CA LEU A 325 4.75 -4.72 2.08
C LEU A 325 4.47 -5.08 3.55
N PRO A 326 5.50 -5.06 4.42
CA PRO A 326 5.33 -5.28 5.84
C PRO A 326 4.57 -4.12 6.50
N ALA A 327 3.77 -4.44 7.52
CA ALA A 327 3.01 -3.49 8.32
C ALA A 327 3.33 -3.72 9.81
N PRO A 328 4.17 -2.89 10.44
CA PRO A 328 4.60 -3.12 11.81
C PRO A 328 3.49 -2.85 12.83
N VAL A 329 3.49 -3.65 13.89
CA VAL A 329 2.70 -3.36 15.10
C VAL A 329 3.39 -2.27 15.90
N VAL A 330 2.66 -1.20 16.19
CA VAL A 330 3.11 -0.06 16.96
C VAL A 330 2.43 -0.06 18.33
N THR A 331 3.23 0.03 19.38
CA THR A 331 2.81 0.13 20.78
C THR A 331 3.61 1.21 21.47
N LYS A 332 3.37 1.44 22.77
CA LYS A 332 4.16 2.37 23.57
C LYS A 332 5.69 2.13 23.49
N ALA A 333 6.09 0.88 23.26
CA ALA A 333 7.51 0.50 23.23
C ALA A 333 8.27 1.03 21.99
N ASN A 334 7.58 1.23 20.87
CA ASN A 334 8.19 1.62 19.60
C ASN A 334 7.48 2.78 18.87
N VAL A 335 6.56 3.48 19.54
CA VAL A 335 5.78 4.57 18.93
C VAL A 335 6.63 5.73 18.42
N ASP A 336 7.84 5.87 18.91
CA ASP A 336 8.79 6.94 18.52
C ASP A 336 9.79 6.51 17.44
N ASP A 337 9.65 5.29 16.90
CA ASP A 337 10.50 4.82 15.81
C ASP A 337 10.34 5.74 14.58
N PRO A 338 11.44 6.36 14.08
CA PRO A 338 11.40 7.27 12.94
C PRO A 338 11.02 6.59 11.61
N SER A 339 11.07 5.26 11.53
CA SER A 339 10.63 4.52 10.33
C SER A 339 9.11 4.47 10.17
N ILE A 340 8.35 4.70 11.25
CA ILE A 340 6.89 4.81 11.21
C ILE A 340 6.53 6.09 10.43
N TRP A 341 5.73 5.94 9.38
CA TRP A 341 5.40 7.02 8.45
C TRP A 341 4.83 8.27 9.14
N ALA A 342 4.00 8.08 10.17
CA ALA A 342 3.40 9.17 10.92
C ALA A 342 4.41 10.00 11.73
N ASN A 343 5.61 9.48 11.99
CA ASN A 343 6.70 10.19 12.64
C ASN A 343 7.62 10.90 11.64
N ALA A 344 7.63 10.49 10.37
CA ALA A 344 8.42 11.10 9.31
C ALA A 344 7.77 12.39 8.73
N ALA A 345 6.50 12.62 9.00
CA ALA A 345 5.70 13.75 8.49
C ALA A 345 5.78 14.99 9.41
N LYS A 346 6.97 15.36 9.88
CA LYS A 346 7.20 16.57 10.69
C LYS A 346 7.86 17.67 9.87
#